data_eec8408935cc13bb3a0a0e8183504655
#
_entry.id   eec8408935cc13bb3a0a0e8183504655
#
_cell.length_a   1.000
_cell.length_b   1.000
_cell.length_c   1.000
_cell.angle_alpha   90.00
_cell.angle_beta   90.00
_cell.angle_gamma   90.00
#
_symmetry.space_group_name_H-M   'P 1'
#
loop_
_entity.id
_entity.type
_entity.pdbx_description
1 polymer ?
#
loop_
_entity_poly.entity_id
_entity_poly.type
_entity_poly.pdbx_seq_one_letter_code
_entity_poly.pdbx_strand_id
1 'polypeptide(L)'
;MIAGLRAVADWVWLVPLLPLLAAALTGIRVLLGRTAGDAGEPPTARLAEAAALGALLLLLAIDLSVIWHGWPGSRVVATWFAAAHWQGRVSFLLDALSLPVATLAALTGWLVVRFSAPYLHREPGFHRYFIVLGLFLAGIQALLLAGNGLLLFLGWEMCGVASFLLIGYAWQRPQATGNALFAFVTNRAGDAGLLFALGLAAFWVGSFEWQDLFAARLPLVDLRVLALGFVVAALVKSAQLPFTPWIARALEGPTPSSAIFYGALLVHAGVFLVLRLDPWLQQLPDVRGGLLLIGALSALYAWLCGLVQSDVKSALIYATVFQVGLMFVAIGLGWTTLATAHLCLHAAWRTWQFLLAPSWLTLTRERPPAPPRWLAANRWLYGAALQRFWFDQLGLALLAEPTRAIARDVRALEANFIDRAIGEPGRGRPVDPGRSLVRADGLPGRLLAAAAGLLQRFENRLLLRGRGGIGERLLREAGHWLRVLEELLEQPRYLMMAVMVTFVVIL
;
A
#
# COMPACT_ATOMS: atom_id res chain seq x y z
N MET A 1 -24.09 -31.72 0.35
CA MET A 1 -23.58 -30.61 1.22
C MET A 1 -22.07 -30.73 1.46
N ILE A 2 -21.52 -31.90 1.83
CA ILE A 2 -20.09 -32.07 2.15
C ILE A 2 -19.16 -31.85 0.93
N ALA A 3 -19.54 -32.33 -0.28
CA ALA A 3 -18.74 -32.08 -1.49
C ALA A 3 -18.70 -30.59 -1.90
N GLY A 4 -19.77 -29.84 -1.64
CA GLY A 4 -19.84 -28.41 -1.93
C GLY A 4 -18.92 -27.58 -1.05
N LEU A 5 -18.65 -27.97 0.18
CA LEU A 5 -17.73 -27.23 1.08
C LEU A 5 -16.27 -27.38 0.67
N ARG A 6 -15.85 -28.49 0.05
CA ARG A 6 -14.49 -28.61 -0.52
C ARG A 6 -14.27 -27.66 -1.70
N ALA A 7 -15.31 -27.45 -2.51
CA ALA A 7 -15.24 -26.54 -3.66
C ALA A 7 -15.17 -25.06 -3.26
N VAL A 8 -15.53 -24.68 -2.02
CA VAL A 8 -15.48 -23.28 -1.57
C VAL A 8 -14.05 -22.74 -1.57
N ALA A 9 -13.05 -23.56 -1.24
CA ALA A 9 -11.64 -23.14 -1.27
C ALA A 9 -11.14 -22.74 -2.67
N ASP A 10 -11.77 -23.27 -3.73
CA ASP A 10 -11.41 -22.94 -5.12
C ASP A 10 -11.85 -21.51 -5.51
N TRP A 11 -12.71 -20.88 -4.70
CA TRP A 11 -13.17 -19.50 -4.88
C TRP A 11 -12.34 -18.48 -4.09
N VAL A 12 -11.23 -18.88 -3.47
CA VAL A 12 -10.38 -17.99 -2.66
C VAL A 12 -9.92 -16.74 -3.40
N TRP A 13 -9.74 -16.81 -4.71
CA TRP A 13 -9.35 -15.68 -5.56
C TRP A 13 -10.38 -14.52 -5.56
N LEU A 14 -11.63 -14.79 -5.21
CA LEU A 14 -12.65 -13.74 -5.03
C LEU A 14 -12.35 -12.88 -3.80
N VAL A 15 -11.63 -13.38 -2.80
CA VAL A 15 -11.34 -12.63 -1.56
C VAL A 15 -10.61 -11.32 -1.85
N PRO A 16 -9.48 -11.28 -2.57
CA PRO A 16 -8.86 -10.04 -2.99
C PRO A 16 -9.60 -9.33 -4.13
N LEU A 17 -10.30 -10.08 -5.00
CA LEU A 17 -10.96 -9.49 -6.16
C LEU A 17 -12.18 -8.63 -5.78
N LEU A 18 -12.98 -9.03 -4.79
CA LEU A 18 -14.20 -8.30 -4.40
C LEU A 18 -13.92 -6.84 -4.01
N PRO A 19 -12.99 -6.52 -3.08
CA PRO A 19 -12.68 -5.13 -2.77
C PRO A 19 -12.03 -4.39 -3.95
N LEU A 20 -11.27 -5.06 -4.81
CA LEU A 20 -10.71 -4.46 -6.02
C LEU A 20 -11.80 -4.07 -7.02
N LEU A 21 -12.79 -4.94 -7.26
CA LEU A 21 -13.94 -4.63 -8.10
C LEU A 21 -14.79 -3.48 -7.54
N ALA A 22 -14.99 -3.42 -6.22
CA ALA A 22 -15.68 -2.30 -5.59
C ALA A 22 -14.94 -0.98 -5.80
N ALA A 23 -13.61 -1.00 -5.69
CA ALA A 23 -12.76 0.16 -5.98
C ALA A 23 -12.89 0.59 -7.46
N ALA A 24 -12.78 -0.35 -8.39
CA ALA A 24 -12.90 -0.08 -9.83
C ALA A 24 -14.30 0.46 -10.20
N LEU A 25 -15.37 -0.17 -9.71
CA LEU A 25 -16.75 0.29 -9.95
C LEU A 25 -17.00 1.68 -9.34
N THR A 26 -16.44 1.98 -8.17
CA THR A 26 -16.50 3.32 -7.58
C THR A 26 -15.74 4.32 -8.46
N GLY A 27 -14.55 3.96 -8.98
CA GLY A 27 -13.80 4.78 -9.93
C GLY A 27 -14.60 5.08 -11.20
N ILE A 28 -15.22 4.06 -11.79
CA ILE A 28 -16.10 4.23 -12.96
C ILE A 28 -17.27 5.18 -12.64
N ARG A 29 -17.90 5.07 -11.48
CA ARG A 29 -18.98 5.98 -11.05
C ARG A 29 -18.49 7.44 -10.91
N VAL A 30 -17.26 7.64 -10.40
CA VAL A 30 -16.63 8.96 -10.34
C VAL A 30 -16.42 9.52 -11.74
N LEU A 31 -15.85 8.73 -12.66
CA LEU A 31 -15.63 9.13 -14.06
C LEU A 31 -16.93 9.48 -14.78
N LEU A 32 -18.02 8.77 -14.49
CA LEU A 32 -19.34 9.02 -15.05
C LEU A 32 -20.10 10.18 -14.37
N GLY A 33 -19.49 10.91 -13.44
CA GLY A 33 -20.13 11.99 -12.70
C GLY A 33 -21.27 11.56 -11.76
N ARG A 34 -21.41 10.26 -11.45
CA ARG A 34 -22.51 9.70 -10.64
C ARG A 34 -22.25 9.74 -9.13
N THR A 35 -21.37 10.62 -8.69
CA THR A 35 -20.92 10.73 -7.30
C THR A 35 -21.11 12.14 -6.73
N ALA A 36 -21.86 13.00 -7.42
CA ALA A 36 -22.08 14.38 -7.01
C ALA A 36 -22.95 14.48 -5.75
N GLY A 37 -22.53 15.32 -4.81
CA GLY A 37 -23.27 15.65 -3.60
C GLY A 37 -23.42 14.49 -2.61
N ASP A 38 -24.17 14.74 -1.54
CA ASP A 38 -24.38 13.77 -0.43
C ASP A 38 -25.04 12.47 -0.91
N ALA A 39 -25.90 12.55 -1.95
CA ALA A 39 -26.57 11.37 -2.52
C ALA A 39 -25.61 10.38 -3.22
N GLY A 40 -24.43 10.83 -3.61
CA GLY A 40 -23.39 9.98 -4.22
C GLY A 40 -22.65 9.07 -3.23
N GLU A 41 -22.61 9.45 -1.94
CA GLU A 41 -21.84 8.75 -0.90
C GLU A 41 -22.42 7.36 -0.53
N PRO A 42 -23.74 7.20 -0.23
CA PRO A 42 -24.27 5.93 0.22
C PRO A 42 -24.06 4.77 -0.75
N PRO A 43 -24.20 4.91 -2.08
CA PRO A 43 -23.89 3.82 -3.00
C PRO A 43 -22.40 3.41 -2.99
N THR A 44 -21.48 4.37 -2.81
CA THR A 44 -20.04 4.07 -2.70
C THR A 44 -19.73 3.29 -1.41
N ALA A 45 -20.27 3.77 -0.27
CA ALA A 45 -20.08 3.10 1.02
C ALA A 45 -20.68 1.69 1.02
N ARG A 46 -21.91 1.52 0.51
CA ARG A 46 -22.59 0.20 0.41
C ARG A 46 -21.83 -0.77 -0.48
N LEU A 47 -21.30 -0.30 -1.61
CA LEU A 47 -20.51 -1.13 -2.52
C LEU A 47 -19.24 -1.63 -1.84
N ALA A 48 -18.50 -0.75 -1.17
CA ALA A 48 -17.29 -1.11 -0.43
C ALA A 48 -17.61 -2.05 0.75
N GLU A 49 -18.69 -1.76 1.51
CA GLU A 49 -19.12 -2.59 2.64
C GLU A 49 -19.56 -3.99 2.18
N ALA A 50 -20.34 -4.09 1.11
CA ALA A 50 -20.78 -5.37 0.54
C ALA A 50 -19.60 -6.21 0.05
N ALA A 51 -18.61 -5.60 -0.59
CA ALA A 51 -17.40 -6.29 -1.05
C ALA A 51 -16.54 -6.80 0.11
N ALA A 52 -16.31 -5.96 1.13
CA ALA A 52 -15.55 -6.34 2.32
C ALA A 52 -16.27 -7.44 3.13
N LEU A 53 -17.59 -7.33 3.30
CA LEU A 53 -18.40 -8.36 3.94
C LEU A 53 -18.41 -9.66 3.13
N GLY A 54 -18.54 -9.58 1.80
CA GLY A 54 -18.49 -10.75 0.92
C GLY A 54 -17.16 -11.50 1.03
N ALA A 55 -16.03 -10.78 1.06
CA ALA A 55 -14.72 -11.37 1.27
C ALA A 55 -14.61 -12.04 2.65
N LEU A 56 -15.12 -11.41 3.71
CA LEU A 56 -15.17 -11.98 5.05
C LEU A 56 -16.02 -13.26 5.10
N LEU A 57 -17.22 -13.22 4.56
CA LEU A 57 -18.13 -14.39 4.55
C LEU A 57 -17.54 -15.56 3.78
N LEU A 58 -16.85 -15.29 2.66
CA LEU A 58 -16.16 -16.32 1.91
C LEU A 58 -15.03 -16.97 2.72
N LEU A 59 -14.21 -16.16 3.42
CA LEU A 59 -13.16 -16.68 4.29
C LEU A 59 -13.74 -17.50 5.45
N LEU A 60 -14.80 -17.04 6.09
CA LEU A 60 -15.49 -17.80 7.15
C LEU A 60 -16.03 -19.13 6.62
N ALA A 61 -16.53 -19.17 5.39
CA ALA A 61 -16.98 -20.42 4.75
C ALA A 61 -15.80 -21.36 4.47
N ILE A 62 -14.64 -20.82 4.07
CA ILE A 62 -13.40 -21.61 3.90
C ILE A 62 -12.92 -22.13 5.25
N ASP A 63 -12.88 -21.29 6.30
CA ASP A 63 -12.49 -21.70 7.66
C ASP A 63 -13.39 -22.80 8.19
N LEU A 64 -14.69 -22.69 7.99
CA LEU A 64 -15.65 -23.74 8.33
C LEU A 64 -15.36 -25.04 7.56
N SER A 65 -14.98 -24.93 6.29
CA SER A 65 -14.58 -26.09 5.47
C SER A 65 -13.34 -26.79 6.04
N VAL A 66 -12.37 -26.04 6.60
CA VAL A 66 -11.16 -26.61 7.21
C VAL A 66 -11.48 -27.53 8.39
N ILE A 67 -12.49 -27.19 9.18
CA ILE A 67 -12.91 -28.00 10.35
C ILE A 67 -13.31 -29.43 9.93
N TRP A 68 -13.94 -29.56 8.77
CA TRP A 68 -14.44 -30.86 8.29
C TRP A 68 -13.50 -31.57 7.33
N HIS A 69 -12.67 -30.84 6.58
CA HIS A 69 -11.88 -31.41 5.48
C HIS A 69 -10.38 -31.26 5.64
N GLY A 70 -9.93 -30.55 6.70
CA GLY A 70 -8.53 -30.19 6.89
C GLY A 70 -8.10 -29.02 5.98
N TRP A 71 -6.84 -28.68 6.08
CA TRP A 71 -6.24 -27.54 5.35
C TRP A 71 -6.25 -27.79 3.84
N PRO A 72 -6.78 -26.86 3.02
CA PRO A 72 -6.82 -27.01 1.57
C PRO A 72 -5.45 -27.00 0.89
N GLY A 73 -4.44 -26.35 1.52
CA GLY A 73 -3.10 -26.22 0.95
C GLY A 73 -3.05 -25.22 -0.20
N SER A 74 -2.15 -25.48 -1.17
CA SER A 74 -1.97 -24.61 -2.34
C SER A 74 -3.11 -24.78 -3.36
N ARG A 75 -3.58 -23.66 -3.93
CA ARG A 75 -4.59 -23.58 -4.98
C ARG A 75 -4.07 -22.71 -6.11
N VAL A 76 -3.77 -23.31 -7.26
CA VAL A 76 -3.38 -22.59 -8.49
C VAL A 76 -4.63 -22.23 -9.26
N VAL A 77 -4.85 -20.94 -9.50
CA VAL A 77 -6.03 -20.42 -10.22
C VAL A 77 -5.71 -20.19 -11.69
N ALA A 78 -4.54 -19.62 -11.98
CA ALA A 78 -4.13 -19.30 -13.34
C ALA A 78 -2.61 -19.27 -13.47
N THR A 79 -2.11 -19.38 -14.70
CA THR A 79 -0.73 -19.03 -15.04
C THR A 79 -0.75 -17.64 -15.64
N TRP A 80 -0.05 -16.71 -15.00
CA TRP A 80 0.03 -15.31 -15.43
C TRP A 80 0.96 -15.18 -16.65
N PHE A 81 2.17 -15.73 -16.52
CA PHE A 81 3.13 -15.80 -17.63
C PHE A 81 3.95 -17.08 -17.55
N ALA A 82 4.46 -17.50 -18.71
CA ALA A 82 5.42 -18.60 -18.82
C ALA A 82 6.56 -18.15 -19.75
N ALA A 83 7.80 -18.23 -19.29
CA ALA A 83 8.99 -17.89 -20.06
C ALA A 83 10.05 -18.94 -19.81
N ALA A 84 10.53 -19.59 -20.86
CA ALA A 84 11.59 -20.61 -20.89
C ALA A 84 11.61 -21.56 -19.66
N HIS A 85 12.14 -21.10 -18.54
CA HIS A 85 12.31 -21.88 -17.31
C HIS A 85 11.46 -21.36 -16.14
N TRP A 86 10.70 -20.27 -16.32
CA TRP A 86 9.93 -19.61 -15.26
C TRP A 86 8.46 -19.63 -15.55
N GLN A 87 7.68 -19.83 -14.50
CA GLN A 87 6.22 -19.67 -14.54
C GLN A 87 5.78 -18.78 -13.41
N GLY A 88 5.15 -17.66 -13.76
CA GLY A 88 4.40 -16.86 -12.80
C GLY A 88 2.98 -17.39 -12.69
N ARG A 89 2.62 -17.92 -11.54
CA ARG A 89 1.29 -18.46 -11.26
C ARG A 89 0.53 -17.54 -10.31
N VAL A 90 -0.78 -17.46 -10.50
CA VAL A 90 -1.69 -16.92 -9.50
C VAL A 90 -2.09 -18.09 -8.61
N SER A 91 -1.37 -18.26 -7.50
CA SER A 91 -1.59 -19.35 -6.55
C SER A 91 -1.86 -18.80 -5.15
N PHE A 92 -2.75 -19.48 -4.43
CA PHE A 92 -3.12 -19.14 -3.06
C PHE A 92 -2.72 -20.28 -2.13
N LEU A 93 -2.26 -19.96 -0.92
CA LEU A 93 -1.90 -20.94 0.10
C LEU A 93 -2.84 -20.80 1.30
N LEU A 94 -3.61 -21.86 1.57
CA LEU A 94 -4.61 -21.91 2.62
C LEU A 94 -4.14 -22.86 3.72
N ASP A 95 -3.44 -22.32 4.70
CA ASP A 95 -2.83 -23.06 5.79
C ASP A 95 -3.08 -22.42 7.16
N ALA A 96 -2.52 -23.01 8.21
CA ALA A 96 -2.69 -22.56 9.59
C ALA A 96 -2.14 -21.16 9.89
N LEU A 97 -1.30 -20.59 9.02
CA LEU A 97 -0.81 -19.22 9.15
C LEU A 97 -1.69 -18.26 8.34
N SER A 98 -1.94 -18.56 7.06
CA SER A 98 -2.60 -17.62 6.15
C SER A 98 -4.08 -17.40 6.48
N LEU A 99 -4.85 -18.47 6.71
CA LEU A 99 -6.29 -18.35 6.89
C LEU A 99 -6.69 -17.54 8.13
N PRO A 100 -6.20 -17.82 9.34
CA PRO A 100 -6.60 -17.05 10.52
C PRO A 100 -6.24 -15.57 10.41
N VAL A 101 -5.06 -15.26 9.84
CA VAL A 101 -4.62 -13.88 9.67
C VAL A 101 -5.44 -13.17 8.59
N ALA A 102 -5.74 -13.84 7.47
CA ALA A 102 -6.56 -13.29 6.40
C ALA A 102 -8.02 -13.06 6.82
N THR A 103 -8.60 -13.98 7.59
CA THR A 103 -9.96 -13.83 8.12
C THR A 103 -10.04 -12.67 9.11
N LEU A 104 -9.05 -12.54 10.00
CA LEU A 104 -8.97 -11.39 10.90
C LEU A 104 -8.79 -10.08 10.10
N ALA A 105 -7.97 -10.10 9.06
CA ALA A 105 -7.77 -8.97 8.18
C ALA A 105 -9.07 -8.55 7.46
N ALA A 106 -9.85 -9.52 6.99
CA ALA A 106 -11.16 -9.26 6.39
C ALA A 106 -12.16 -8.66 7.40
N LEU A 107 -12.20 -9.20 8.61
CA LEU A 107 -13.06 -8.71 9.69
C LEU A 107 -12.73 -7.26 10.06
N THR A 108 -11.45 -6.99 10.33
CA THR A 108 -11.00 -5.64 10.69
C THR A 108 -11.15 -4.67 9.52
N GLY A 109 -10.90 -5.12 8.30
CA GLY A 109 -11.12 -4.34 7.07
C GLY A 109 -12.60 -3.96 6.90
N TRP A 110 -13.52 -4.90 7.08
CA TRP A 110 -14.97 -4.62 7.04
C TRP A 110 -15.39 -3.63 8.11
N LEU A 111 -14.93 -3.78 9.36
CA LEU A 111 -15.20 -2.83 10.44
C LEU A 111 -14.71 -1.43 10.11
N VAL A 112 -13.52 -1.30 9.52
CA VAL A 112 -12.97 0.00 9.12
C VAL A 112 -13.76 0.60 7.96
N VAL A 113 -14.17 -0.18 6.95
CA VAL A 113 -15.03 0.30 5.85
C VAL A 113 -16.33 0.87 6.43
N ARG A 114 -16.98 0.14 7.32
CA ARG A 114 -18.22 0.55 7.97
C ARG A 114 -18.06 1.81 8.82
N PHE A 115 -16.97 1.92 9.58
CA PHE A 115 -16.62 3.09 10.38
C PHE A 115 -16.33 4.32 9.51
N SER A 116 -15.70 4.12 8.35
CA SER A 116 -15.25 5.20 7.47
C SER A 116 -16.41 5.98 6.85
N ALA A 117 -17.55 5.34 6.59
CA ALA A 117 -18.68 5.98 5.94
C ALA A 117 -19.23 7.17 6.73
N PRO A 118 -19.63 7.05 8.01
CA PRO A 118 -20.06 8.20 8.81
C PRO A 118 -18.90 9.14 9.18
N TYR A 119 -17.66 8.61 9.33
CA TYR A 119 -16.50 9.41 9.72
C TYR A 119 -16.08 10.41 8.64
N LEU A 120 -16.17 10.04 7.36
CA LEU A 120 -15.77 10.85 6.21
C LEU A 120 -16.97 11.55 5.51
N HIS A 121 -18.15 11.50 6.10
CA HIS A 121 -19.33 12.14 5.53
C HIS A 121 -19.07 13.61 5.19
N ARG A 122 -19.36 14.00 3.94
CA ARG A 122 -19.11 15.34 3.36
C ARG A 122 -17.63 15.72 3.20
N GLU A 123 -16.70 14.80 3.40
CA GLU A 123 -15.29 15.08 3.08
C GLU A 123 -15.08 15.08 1.56
N PRO A 124 -14.39 16.09 1.00
CA PRO A 124 -14.19 16.21 -0.46
C PRO A 124 -13.52 14.98 -1.08
N GLY A 125 -12.76 14.24 -0.30
CA GLY A 125 -12.04 13.01 -0.72
C GLY A 125 -12.80 11.72 -0.46
N PHE A 126 -14.10 11.74 -0.11
CA PHE A 126 -14.88 10.56 0.28
C PHE A 126 -14.74 9.39 -0.69
N HIS A 127 -15.08 9.59 -1.96
CA HIS A 127 -15.03 8.52 -2.97
C HIS A 127 -13.61 8.03 -3.24
N ARG A 128 -12.64 8.95 -3.31
CA ARG A 128 -11.23 8.61 -3.45
C ARG A 128 -10.74 7.74 -2.29
N TYR A 129 -11.16 8.05 -1.07
CA TYR A 129 -10.81 7.25 0.10
C TYR A 129 -11.26 5.80 -0.06
N PHE A 130 -12.52 5.55 -0.45
CA PHE A 130 -13.04 4.19 -0.62
C PHE A 130 -12.41 3.43 -1.78
N ILE A 131 -12.02 4.13 -2.87
CA ILE A 131 -11.27 3.52 -3.97
C ILE A 131 -9.91 3.02 -3.44
N VAL A 132 -9.17 3.88 -2.74
CA VAL A 132 -7.84 3.53 -2.24
C VAL A 132 -7.91 2.50 -1.10
N LEU A 133 -8.93 2.59 -0.24
CA LEU A 133 -9.17 1.59 0.79
C LEU A 133 -9.48 0.21 0.18
N GLY A 134 -10.30 0.16 -0.87
CA GLY A 134 -10.58 -1.09 -1.60
C GLY A 134 -9.32 -1.70 -2.22
N LEU A 135 -8.45 -0.86 -2.82
CA LEU A 135 -7.15 -1.30 -3.33
C LEU A 135 -6.27 -1.86 -2.19
N PHE A 136 -6.25 -1.19 -1.04
CA PHE A 136 -5.51 -1.66 0.13
C PHE A 136 -6.02 -3.02 0.62
N LEU A 137 -7.33 -3.18 0.77
CA LEU A 137 -7.94 -4.43 1.21
C LEU A 137 -7.70 -5.59 0.23
N ALA A 138 -7.75 -5.31 -1.07
CA ALA A 138 -7.39 -6.28 -2.09
C ALA A 138 -5.91 -6.71 -1.96
N GLY A 139 -5.01 -5.73 -1.84
CA GLY A 139 -3.58 -5.96 -1.72
C GLY A 139 -3.21 -6.80 -0.49
N ILE A 140 -3.79 -6.47 0.67
CA ILE A 140 -3.47 -7.21 1.90
C ILE A 140 -4.00 -8.64 1.86
N GLN A 141 -5.18 -8.87 1.29
CA GLN A 141 -5.71 -10.24 1.12
C GLN A 141 -4.87 -11.04 0.12
N ALA A 142 -4.45 -10.42 -0.99
CA ALA A 142 -3.55 -11.06 -1.95
C ALA A 142 -2.21 -11.44 -1.29
N LEU A 143 -1.65 -10.56 -0.44
CA LEU A 143 -0.41 -10.78 0.30
C LEU A 143 -0.54 -11.94 1.29
N LEU A 144 -1.58 -11.93 2.14
CA LEU A 144 -1.75 -12.90 3.21
C LEU A 144 -2.09 -14.30 2.70
N LEU A 145 -2.80 -14.38 1.58
CA LEU A 145 -3.20 -15.64 0.95
C LEU A 145 -2.24 -16.09 -0.14
N ALA A 146 -1.15 -15.35 -0.42
CA ALA A 146 -0.23 -15.67 -1.50
C ALA A 146 0.38 -17.08 -1.39
N GLY A 147 0.22 -17.90 -2.44
CA GLY A 147 0.87 -19.19 -2.57
C GLY A 147 2.31 -19.11 -3.06
N ASN A 148 2.71 -17.93 -3.54
CA ASN A 148 4.06 -17.69 -4.06
C ASN A 148 4.54 -16.26 -3.78
N GLY A 149 5.84 -16.06 -3.97
CA GLY A 149 6.48 -14.77 -3.74
C GLY A 149 6.03 -13.67 -4.71
N LEU A 150 5.61 -13.99 -5.95
CA LEU A 150 5.13 -12.99 -6.91
C LEU A 150 3.79 -12.39 -6.50
N LEU A 151 2.81 -13.23 -6.12
CA LEU A 151 1.51 -12.75 -5.64
C LEU A 151 1.67 -12.00 -4.32
N LEU A 152 2.58 -12.46 -3.44
CA LEU A 152 2.93 -11.73 -2.23
C LEU A 152 3.48 -10.35 -2.57
N PHE A 153 4.42 -10.25 -3.52
CA PHE A 153 5.00 -8.97 -3.96
C PHE A 153 3.95 -8.04 -4.55
N LEU A 154 3.04 -8.54 -5.40
CA LEU A 154 1.94 -7.74 -5.94
C LEU A 154 1.06 -7.15 -4.82
N GLY A 155 0.62 -7.98 -3.89
CA GLY A 155 -0.16 -7.52 -2.74
C GLY A 155 0.60 -6.51 -1.86
N TRP A 156 1.91 -6.73 -1.68
CA TRP A 156 2.81 -5.86 -0.94
C TRP A 156 2.92 -4.47 -1.56
N GLU A 157 3.06 -4.40 -2.88
CA GLU A 157 3.13 -3.16 -3.65
C GLU A 157 1.78 -2.42 -3.67
N MET A 158 0.67 -3.16 -3.85
CA MET A 158 -0.68 -2.58 -3.77
C MET A 158 -0.90 -1.91 -2.41
N CYS A 159 -0.51 -2.56 -1.31
CA CYS A 159 -0.56 -1.96 0.03
C CYS A 159 0.38 -0.75 0.14
N GLY A 160 1.56 -0.80 -0.46
CA GLY A 160 2.53 0.29 -0.47
C GLY A 160 1.97 1.54 -1.15
N VAL A 161 1.45 1.41 -2.36
CA VAL A 161 0.83 2.51 -3.12
C VAL A 161 -0.44 3.02 -2.42
N ALA A 162 -1.31 2.13 -1.96
CA ALA A 162 -2.52 2.52 -1.26
C ALA A 162 -2.19 3.28 0.05
N SER A 163 -1.18 2.85 0.80
CA SER A 163 -0.75 3.56 2.02
C SER A 163 -0.21 4.95 1.70
N PHE A 164 0.58 5.12 0.65
CA PHE A 164 1.05 6.43 0.18
C PHE A 164 -0.12 7.38 -0.09
N LEU A 165 -1.14 6.91 -0.81
CA LEU A 165 -2.32 7.71 -1.15
C LEU A 165 -3.20 8.02 0.06
N LEU A 166 -3.31 7.11 1.03
CA LEU A 166 -4.06 7.32 2.26
C LEU A 166 -3.33 8.26 3.24
N ILE A 167 -1.99 8.19 3.34
CA ILE A 167 -1.20 9.14 4.13
C ILE A 167 -1.29 10.53 3.50
N GLY A 168 -1.16 10.62 2.17
CA GLY A 168 -1.32 11.85 1.40
C GLY A 168 -2.78 12.28 1.16
N TYR A 169 -3.75 11.82 1.97
CA TYR A 169 -5.17 12.11 1.78
C TYR A 169 -5.46 13.61 1.63
N ALA A 170 -4.90 14.43 2.51
CA ALA A 170 -4.97 15.90 2.45
C ALA A 170 -3.86 16.48 1.55
N TRP A 171 -3.79 16.03 0.30
CA TRP A 171 -2.70 16.29 -0.65
C TRP A 171 -2.43 17.79 -0.91
N GLN A 172 -3.40 18.68 -0.66
CA GLN A 172 -3.22 20.13 -0.75
C GLN A 172 -2.26 20.66 0.33
N ARG A 173 -2.02 19.90 1.39
CA ARG A 173 -1.11 20.27 2.46
C ARG A 173 0.31 19.75 2.17
N PRO A 174 1.31 20.62 2.03
CA PRO A 174 2.70 20.18 1.78
C PRO A 174 3.23 19.21 2.84
N GLN A 175 2.75 19.33 4.09
CA GLN A 175 3.10 18.39 5.16
C GLN A 175 2.60 16.98 4.88
N ALA A 176 1.35 16.83 4.41
CA ALA A 176 0.77 15.54 4.10
C ALA A 176 1.50 14.85 2.94
N THR A 177 1.78 15.57 1.86
CA THR A 177 2.53 15.04 0.72
C THR A 177 3.98 14.72 1.08
N GLY A 178 4.63 15.56 1.90
CA GLY A 178 5.98 15.31 2.41
C GLY A 178 6.07 14.06 3.30
N ASN A 179 5.09 13.87 4.19
CA ASN A 179 5.00 12.69 5.05
C ASN A 179 4.71 11.42 4.26
N ALA A 180 3.80 11.49 3.29
CA ALA A 180 3.49 10.39 2.38
C ALA A 180 4.72 9.98 1.56
N LEU A 181 5.43 10.95 0.97
CA LEU A 181 6.65 10.69 0.21
C LEU A 181 7.73 10.04 1.08
N PHE A 182 7.96 10.54 2.30
CA PHE A 182 8.94 9.96 3.21
C PHE A 182 8.61 8.50 3.54
N ALA A 183 7.35 8.21 3.90
CA ALA A 183 6.90 6.85 4.19
C ALA A 183 7.06 5.94 2.97
N PHE A 184 6.68 6.42 1.78
CA PHE A 184 6.78 5.67 0.53
C PHE A 184 8.24 5.34 0.19
N VAL A 185 9.14 6.32 0.18
CA VAL A 185 10.56 6.12 -0.15
C VAL A 185 11.24 5.18 0.85
N THR A 186 10.89 5.30 2.15
CA THR A 186 11.42 4.38 3.16
C THR A 186 10.98 2.93 2.86
N ASN A 187 9.71 2.72 2.49
CA ASN A 187 9.22 1.38 2.14
C ASN A 187 9.91 0.84 0.88
N ARG A 188 10.24 1.69 -0.12
CA ARG A 188 11.00 1.26 -1.33
C ARG A 188 12.34 0.60 -1.01
N ALA A 189 13.00 0.99 0.08
CA ALA A 189 14.23 0.31 0.52
C ALA A 189 13.97 -1.17 0.90
N GLY A 190 12.83 -1.45 1.55
CA GLY A 190 12.40 -2.83 1.85
C GLY A 190 12.02 -3.61 0.60
N ASP A 191 11.29 -2.96 -0.29
CA ASP A 191 10.82 -3.59 -1.54
C ASP A 191 11.98 -3.98 -2.45
N ALA A 192 13.08 -3.21 -2.44
CA ALA A 192 14.31 -3.57 -3.13
C ALA A 192 14.89 -4.90 -2.58
N GLY A 193 14.84 -5.11 -1.25
CA GLY A 193 15.23 -6.38 -0.64
C GLY A 193 14.35 -7.54 -1.06
N LEU A 194 13.02 -7.32 -1.10
CA LEU A 194 12.05 -8.32 -1.53
C LEU A 194 12.25 -8.69 -3.01
N LEU A 195 12.41 -7.69 -3.87
CA LEU A 195 12.63 -7.90 -5.30
C LEU A 195 13.95 -8.61 -5.56
N PHE A 196 15.02 -8.25 -4.83
CA PHE A 196 16.30 -8.93 -4.89
C PHE A 196 16.17 -10.42 -4.50
N ALA A 197 15.45 -10.71 -3.40
CA ALA A 197 15.19 -12.08 -2.97
C ALA A 197 14.40 -12.87 -4.02
N LEU A 198 13.38 -12.29 -4.63
CA LEU A 198 12.62 -12.92 -5.71
C LEU A 198 13.47 -13.18 -6.96
N GLY A 199 14.38 -12.25 -7.31
CA GLY A 199 15.34 -12.45 -8.39
C GLY A 199 16.27 -13.63 -8.11
N LEU A 200 16.77 -13.77 -6.88
CA LEU A 200 17.59 -14.91 -6.47
C LEU A 200 16.79 -16.22 -6.44
N ALA A 201 15.54 -16.20 -5.99
CA ALA A 201 14.66 -17.36 -6.03
C ALA A 201 14.44 -17.84 -7.47
N ALA A 202 14.20 -16.93 -8.40
CA ALA A 202 14.10 -17.25 -9.82
C ALA A 202 15.40 -17.84 -10.37
N PHE A 203 16.54 -17.27 -10.00
CA PHE A 203 17.84 -17.69 -10.52
C PHE A 203 18.32 -19.01 -9.93
N TRP A 204 18.18 -19.24 -8.62
CA TRP A 204 18.71 -20.42 -7.94
C TRP A 204 17.73 -21.59 -7.89
N VAL A 205 16.41 -21.30 -7.81
CA VAL A 205 15.37 -22.34 -7.65
C VAL A 205 14.54 -22.52 -8.93
N GLY A 206 14.40 -21.48 -9.75
CA GLY A 206 13.56 -21.52 -10.95
C GLY A 206 12.05 -21.47 -10.66
N SER A 207 11.67 -21.18 -9.42
CA SER A 207 10.28 -21.10 -8.98
C SER A 207 10.06 -19.98 -7.98
N PHE A 208 8.82 -19.51 -7.89
CA PHE A 208 8.36 -18.55 -6.88
C PHE A 208 7.42 -19.18 -5.86
N GLU A 209 6.96 -20.42 -6.08
CA GLU A 209 6.03 -21.13 -5.19
C GLU A 209 6.71 -21.46 -3.86
N TRP A 210 6.02 -21.17 -2.74
CA TRP A 210 6.57 -21.41 -1.41
C TRP A 210 6.99 -22.85 -1.21
N GLN A 211 6.23 -23.81 -1.74
CA GLN A 211 6.53 -25.25 -1.61
C GLN A 211 7.85 -25.59 -2.29
N ASP A 212 8.10 -25.06 -3.49
CA ASP A 212 9.34 -25.31 -4.24
C ASP A 212 10.53 -24.62 -3.55
N LEU A 213 10.33 -23.39 -3.08
CA LEU A 213 11.35 -22.62 -2.38
C LEU A 213 11.79 -23.30 -1.08
N PHE A 214 10.87 -23.85 -0.31
CA PHE A 214 11.19 -24.55 0.95
C PHE A 214 11.73 -25.96 0.73
N ALA A 215 11.40 -26.62 -0.39
CA ALA A 215 11.95 -27.91 -0.77
C ALA A 215 13.34 -27.82 -1.40
N ALA A 216 13.75 -26.65 -1.90
CA ALA A 216 15.02 -26.44 -2.55
C ALA A 216 16.19 -26.64 -1.57
N ARG A 217 17.19 -27.42 -1.98
CA ARG A 217 18.43 -27.64 -1.21
C ARG A 217 19.49 -26.64 -1.64
N LEU A 218 19.47 -25.45 -1.07
CA LEU A 218 20.46 -24.41 -1.32
C LEU A 218 21.64 -24.52 -0.34
N PRO A 219 22.87 -24.15 -0.76
CA PRO A 219 23.96 -23.90 0.17
C PRO A 219 23.54 -22.90 1.25
N LEU A 220 24.01 -23.07 2.50
CA LEU A 220 23.61 -22.19 3.62
C LEU A 220 23.90 -20.71 3.37
N VAL A 221 24.95 -20.40 2.59
CA VAL A 221 25.28 -19.00 2.22
C VAL A 221 24.21 -18.42 1.32
N ASP A 222 23.79 -19.16 0.29
CA ASP A 222 22.77 -18.71 -0.66
C ASP A 222 21.40 -18.60 0.02
N LEU A 223 21.03 -19.58 0.84
CA LEU A 223 19.82 -19.56 1.64
C LEU A 223 19.79 -18.36 2.59
N ARG A 224 20.94 -18.01 3.21
CA ARG A 224 21.05 -16.84 4.07
C ARG A 224 20.83 -15.54 3.31
N VAL A 225 21.46 -15.38 2.15
CA VAL A 225 21.32 -14.18 1.32
C VAL A 225 19.87 -14.03 0.85
N LEU A 226 19.26 -15.13 0.41
CA LEU A 226 17.84 -15.16 0.02
C LEU A 226 16.93 -14.77 1.18
N ALA A 227 17.10 -15.37 2.36
CA ALA A 227 16.31 -15.07 3.54
C ALA A 227 16.47 -13.62 4.01
N LEU A 228 17.71 -13.08 3.97
CA LEU A 228 17.98 -11.69 4.37
C LEU A 228 17.26 -10.68 3.48
N GLY A 229 17.11 -10.92 2.18
CA GLY A 229 16.34 -10.04 1.30
C GLY A 229 14.87 -9.92 1.74
N PHE A 230 14.23 -11.03 2.07
CA PHE A 230 12.87 -11.04 2.63
C PHE A 230 12.82 -10.41 4.03
N VAL A 231 13.82 -10.68 4.88
CA VAL A 231 13.88 -10.11 6.25
C VAL A 231 14.01 -8.59 6.21
N VAL A 232 14.83 -8.03 5.32
CA VAL A 232 14.93 -6.57 5.14
C VAL A 232 13.58 -5.97 4.77
N ALA A 233 12.86 -6.57 3.83
CA ALA A 233 11.52 -6.12 3.47
C ALA A 233 10.58 -6.15 4.67
N ALA A 234 10.60 -7.21 5.45
CA ALA A 234 9.78 -7.39 6.64
C ALA A 234 10.07 -6.33 7.71
N LEU A 235 11.35 -6.06 8.00
CA LEU A 235 11.77 -5.06 8.99
C LEU A 235 11.31 -3.65 8.58
N VAL A 236 11.46 -3.29 7.31
CA VAL A 236 11.02 -2.00 6.80
C VAL A 236 9.50 -1.85 6.91
N LYS A 237 8.73 -2.84 6.42
CA LYS A 237 7.27 -2.80 6.44
C LYS A 237 6.70 -2.78 7.86
N SER A 238 7.36 -3.47 8.78
CA SER A 238 7.00 -3.52 10.20
C SER A 238 7.58 -2.37 11.02
N ALA A 239 8.21 -1.38 10.38
CA ALA A 239 8.83 -0.22 11.04
C ALA A 239 9.79 -0.60 12.18
N GLN A 240 10.59 -1.65 11.99
CA GLN A 240 11.63 -2.01 12.94
C GLN A 240 12.89 -1.18 12.70
N LEU A 241 13.76 -1.06 13.70
CA LEU A 241 15.02 -0.33 13.56
C LEU A 241 15.85 -0.85 12.37
N PRO A 242 16.48 0.06 11.63
CA PRO A 242 16.49 1.52 11.74
C PRO A 242 15.35 2.23 11.01
N PHE A 243 14.35 1.52 10.49
CA PHE A 243 13.31 2.02 9.60
C PHE A 243 12.05 2.54 10.34
N THR A 244 12.11 2.75 11.65
CA THR A 244 10.98 3.23 12.47
C THR A 244 10.41 4.61 12.07
N PRO A 245 11.17 5.57 11.47
CA PRO A 245 10.69 6.94 11.31
C PRO A 245 9.43 7.11 10.47
N TRP A 246 9.20 6.26 9.47
CA TRP A 246 8.07 6.43 8.56
C TRP A 246 6.71 6.25 9.25
N ILE A 247 6.67 5.41 10.31
CA ILE A 247 5.41 5.03 10.95
C ILE A 247 4.72 6.21 11.65
N ALA A 248 5.49 7.10 12.29
CA ALA A 248 4.95 8.27 12.95
C ALA A 248 4.41 9.30 11.94
N ARG A 249 5.00 9.39 10.75
CA ARG A 249 4.56 10.27 9.68
C ARG A 249 3.27 9.80 9.01
N ALA A 250 3.00 8.51 9.06
CA ALA A 250 1.79 7.93 8.50
C ALA A 250 0.50 8.25 9.28
N LEU A 251 0.59 8.91 10.47
CA LEU A 251 -0.55 9.50 11.17
C LEU A 251 -1.24 10.63 10.42
N GLU A 252 -0.63 11.17 9.39
CA GLU A 252 -1.19 12.26 8.59
C GLU A 252 -2.50 11.89 7.89
N GLY A 253 -2.70 10.61 7.62
CA GLY A 253 -3.95 10.09 7.05
C GLY A 253 -5.14 10.15 8.01
N PRO A 254 -6.38 10.01 7.50
CA PRO A 254 -7.59 9.94 8.33
C PRO A 254 -7.52 8.82 9.37
N THR A 255 -8.22 8.97 10.49
CA THR A 255 -8.23 7.97 11.58
C THR A 255 -8.50 6.53 11.12
N PRO A 256 -9.48 6.26 10.21
CA PRO A 256 -9.68 4.88 9.74
C PRO A 256 -8.47 4.32 8.96
N SER A 257 -7.68 5.17 8.26
CA SER A 257 -6.42 4.74 7.66
C SER A 257 -5.41 4.30 8.73
N SER A 258 -5.34 5.03 9.84
CA SER A 258 -4.48 4.67 10.97
C SER A 258 -4.89 3.33 11.59
N ALA A 259 -6.19 3.06 11.72
CA ALA A 259 -6.70 1.78 12.21
C ALA A 259 -6.22 0.61 11.32
N ILE A 260 -6.19 0.79 10.01
CA ILE A 260 -5.69 -0.22 9.06
C ILE A 260 -4.16 -0.34 9.11
N PHE A 261 -3.43 0.76 9.13
CA PHE A 261 -1.97 0.72 9.08
C PHE A 261 -1.36 0.12 10.33
N TYR A 262 -1.80 0.59 11.49
CA TYR A 262 -1.20 0.24 12.78
C TYR A 262 -1.96 -0.85 13.53
N GLY A 263 -3.27 -0.93 13.29
CA GLY A 263 -4.12 -1.92 13.94
C GLY A 263 -3.97 -3.27 13.29
N ALA A 264 -4.52 -3.42 12.10
CA ALA A 264 -4.80 -4.75 11.62
C ALA A 264 -3.76 -5.31 10.64
N LEU A 265 -3.10 -4.48 9.79
CA LEU A 265 -2.70 -5.10 8.54
C LEU A 265 -1.30 -4.70 8.04
N LEU A 266 -0.95 -3.41 7.92
CA LEU A 266 0.25 -3.02 7.21
C LEU A 266 1.53 -3.39 7.96
N VAL A 267 1.62 -3.01 9.23
CA VAL A 267 2.81 -3.27 10.06
C VAL A 267 2.96 -4.74 10.43
N HIS A 268 1.88 -5.51 10.42
CA HIS A 268 1.90 -6.95 10.69
C HIS A 268 2.31 -7.78 9.46
N ALA A 269 2.27 -7.19 8.25
CA ALA A 269 2.65 -7.89 7.03
C ALA A 269 4.12 -8.37 7.04
N GLY A 270 5.03 -7.60 7.65
CA GLY A 270 6.41 -8.05 7.81
C GLY A 270 6.55 -9.20 8.82
N VAL A 271 5.82 -9.15 9.93
CA VAL A 271 5.77 -10.26 10.91
C VAL A 271 5.23 -11.52 10.23
N PHE A 272 4.13 -11.39 9.47
CA PHE A 272 3.55 -12.48 8.69
C PHE A 272 4.55 -13.08 7.70
N LEU A 273 5.29 -12.22 6.97
CA LEU A 273 6.32 -12.67 6.03
C LEU A 273 7.40 -13.48 6.74
N VAL A 274 7.93 -13.00 7.86
CA VAL A 274 8.98 -13.71 8.61
C VAL A 274 8.45 -15.03 9.19
N LEU A 275 7.20 -15.07 9.67
CA LEU A 275 6.56 -16.33 10.09
C LEU A 275 6.45 -17.32 8.91
N ARG A 276 6.17 -16.85 7.70
CA ARG A 276 6.14 -17.68 6.47
C ARG A 276 7.51 -18.28 6.16
N LEU A 277 8.60 -17.58 6.49
CA LEU A 277 9.97 -18.03 6.28
C LEU A 277 10.50 -18.98 7.37
N ASP A 278 9.68 -19.39 8.36
CA ASP A 278 10.14 -20.25 9.46
C ASP A 278 10.89 -21.50 9.01
N PRO A 279 10.51 -22.23 7.92
CA PRO A 279 11.28 -23.39 7.43
C PRO A 279 12.74 -23.07 7.08
N TRP A 280 13.04 -21.87 6.61
CA TRP A 280 14.41 -21.41 6.37
C TRP A 280 15.09 -20.93 7.64
N LEU A 281 14.38 -20.21 8.50
CA LEU A 281 14.91 -19.66 9.74
C LEU A 281 15.34 -20.75 10.73
N GLN A 282 14.72 -21.94 10.67
CA GLN A 282 15.16 -23.10 11.47
C GLN A 282 16.58 -23.55 11.07
N GLN A 283 17.01 -23.32 9.84
CA GLN A 283 18.34 -23.64 9.33
C GLN A 283 19.35 -22.47 9.49
N LEU A 284 18.90 -21.27 9.89
CA LEU A 284 19.66 -20.03 9.93
C LEU A 284 19.61 -19.40 11.35
N PRO A 285 20.29 -19.99 12.35
CA PRO A 285 20.26 -19.50 13.74
C PRO A 285 20.84 -18.09 13.89
N ASP A 286 21.75 -17.69 13.03
CA ASP A 286 22.32 -16.35 12.99
C ASP A 286 21.30 -15.31 12.52
N VAL A 287 20.49 -15.59 11.52
CA VAL A 287 19.40 -14.72 11.06
C VAL A 287 18.32 -14.62 12.15
N ARG A 288 17.97 -15.72 12.82
CA ARG A 288 17.06 -15.72 13.95
C ARG A 288 17.59 -14.87 15.12
N GLY A 289 18.88 -14.99 15.43
CA GLY A 289 19.55 -14.16 16.43
C GLY A 289 19.49 -12.66 16.06
N GLY A 290 19.65 -12.34 14.76
CA GLY A 290 19.46 -10.98 14.25
C GLY A 290 18.05 -10.45 14.44
N LEU A 291 17.03 -11.25 14.15
CA LEU A 291 15.61 -10.90 14.38
C LEU A 291 15.32 -10.65 15.86
N LEU A 292 15.85 -11.51 16.77
CA LEU A 292 15.77 -11.33 18.21
C LEU A 292 16.36 -9.99 18.63
N LEU A 293 17.57 -9.69 18.19
CA LEU A 293 18.28 -8.46 18.57
C LEU A 293 17.55 -7.22 18.05
N ILE A 294 17.20 -7.18 16.76
CA ILE A 294 16.51 -6.04 16.15
C ILE A 294 15.13 -5.84 16.78
N GLY A 295 14.40 -6.94 17.04
CA GLY A 295 13.11 -6.87 17.71
C GLY A 295 13.20 -6.29 19.12
N ALA A 296 14.19 -6.76 19.92
CA ALA A 296 14.42 -6.26 21.28
C ALA A 296 14.85 -4.78 21.29
N LEU A 297 15.76 -4.37 20.40
CA LEU A 297 16.18 -2.98 20.28
C LEU A 297 15.03 -2.07 19.82
N SER A 298 14.20 -2.54 18.88
CA SER A 298 13.02 -1.81 18.42
C SER A 298 11.97 -1.67 19.51
N ALA A 299 11.75 -2.71 20.30
CA ALA A 299 10.86 -2.65 21.46
C ALA A 299 11.37 -1.65 22.50
N LEU A 300 12.65 -1.70 22.87
CA LEU A 300 13.26 -0.75 23.81
C LEU A 300 13.16 0.71 23.30
N TYR A 301 13.50 0.94 22.04
CA TYR A 301 13.37 2.24 21.39
C TYR A 301 11.93 2.75 21.48
N ALA A 302 10.98 1.93 21.07
CA ALA A 302 9.58 2.31 21.01
C ALA A 302 8.99 2.55 22.42
N TRP A 303 9.39 1.76 23.40
CA TRP A 303 9.01 1.99 24.79
C TRP A 303 9.49 3.35 25.29
N LEU A 304 10.76 3.68 25.11
CA LEU A 304 11.33 4.97 25.52
C LEU A 304 10.65 6.15 24.82
N CYS A 305 10.47 6.07 23.50
CA CYS A 305 9.78 7.11 22.73
C CYS A 305 8.31 7.25 23.14
N GLY A 306 7.64 6.14 23.45
CA GLY A 306 6.23 6.13 23.87
C GLY A 306 5.99 6.84 25.21
N LEU A 307 6.94 6.76 26.15
CA LEU A 307 6.85 7.39 27.48
C LEU A 307 6.86 8.93 27.44
N VAL A 308 7.27 9.53 26.33
CA VAL A 308 7.38 10.98 26.19
C VAL A 308 6.33 11.58 25.22
N GLN A 309 5.40 10.74 24.73
CA GLN A 309 4.35 11.23 23.84
C GLN A 309 3.24 11.91 24.64
N SER A 310 2.79 13.05 24.12
CA SER A 310 1.67 13.82 24.68
C SER A 310 0.35 13.56 23.97
N ASP A 311 0.38 12.90 22.82
CA ASP A 311 -0.78 12.60 21.99
C ASP A 311 -1.07 11.09 22.01
N VAL A 312 -2.36 10.73 22.17
CA VAL A 312 -2.81 9.33 22.28
C VAL A 312 -2.46 8.53 21.03
N LYS A 313 -2.65 9.08 19.82
CA LYS A 313 -2.35 8.35 18.59
C LYS A 313 -0.86 8.10 18.42
N SER A 314 -0.02 9.09 18.77
CA SER A 314 1.43 8.92 18.78
C SER A 314 1.85 7.88 19.81
N ALA A 315 1.29 7.89 21.01
CA ALA A 315 1.54 6.87 22.02
C ALA A 315 1.13 5.46 21.53
N LEU A 316 -0.02 5.33 20.87
CA LEU A 316 -0.48 4.07 20.27
C LEU A 316 0.46 3.55 19.18
N ILE A 317 1.06 4.44 18.37
CA ILE A 317 2.06 4.03 17.37
C ILE A 317 3.29 3.42 18.01
N TYR A 318 3.88 4.10 19.00
CA TYR A 318 5.05 3.56 19.68
C TYR A 318 4.73 2.28 20.44
N ALA A 319 3.55 2.19 21.05
CA ALA A 319 3.07 0.94 21.60
C ALA A 319 2.90 -0.16 20.53
N THR A 320 2.54 0.19 19.31
CA THR A 320 2.48 -0.77 18.18
C THR A 320 3.87 -1.24 17.78
N VAL A 321 4.84 -0.34 17.59
CA VAL A 321 6.23 -0.72 17.27
C VAL A 321 6.83 -1.59 18.37
N PHE A 322 6.55 -1.28 19.64
CA PHE A 322 6.95 -2.10 20.80
C PHE A 322 6.43 -3.53 20.69
N GLN A 323 5.12 -3.70 20.48
CA GLN A 323 4.48 -5.02 20.41
C GLN A 323 4.96 -5.82 19.18
N VAL A 324 5.10 -5.14 18.03
CA VAL A 324 5.65 -5.76 16.82
C VAL A 324 7.11 -6.19 17.05
N GLY A 325 7.92 -5.37 17.75
CA GLY A 325 9.27 -5.75 18.17
C GLY A 325 9.28 -7.03 19.01
N LEU A 326 8.33 -7.17 19.95
CA LEU A 326 8.18 -8.40 20.75
C LEU A 326 7.77 -9.62 19.90
N MET A 327 7.00 -9.42 18.82
CA MET A 327 6.70 -10.51 17.86
C MET A 327 7.97 -10.98 17.15
N PHE A 328 8.85 -10.05 16.73
CA PHE A 328 10.16 -10.40 16.15
C PHE A 328 11.05 -11.11 17.17
N VAL A 329 11.03 -10.71 18.45
CA VAL A 329 11.70 -11.42 19.54
C VAL A 329 11.18 -12.86 19.65
N ALA A 330 9.86 -13.05 19.66
CA ALA A 330 9.25 -14.37 19.76
C ALA A 330 9.65 -15.27 18.57
N ILE A 331 9.68 -14.73 17.35
CA ILE A 331 10.14 -15.46 16.15
C ILE A 331 11.64 -15.81 16.30
N GLY A 332 12.46 -14.86 16.72
CA GLY A 332 13.88 -15.08 16.97
C GLY A 332 14.14 -16.19 17.99
N LEU A 333 13.29 -16.33 19.01
CA LEU A 333 13.31 -17.44 19.98
C LEU A 333 12.71 -18.75 19.44
N GLY A 334 12.08 -18.74 18.28
CA GLY A 334 11.39 -19.91 17.68
C GLY A 334 9.99 -20.15 18.21
N TRP A 335 9.40 -19.18 18.90
CA TRP A 335 8.04 -19.26 19.44
C TRP A 335 7.01 -18.80 18.38
N THR A 336 7.01 -19.44 17.22
CA THR A 336 6.22 -19.04 16.05
C THR A 336 4.71 -19.05 16.31
N THR A 337 4.21 -20.06 17.05
CA THR A 337 2.80 -20.13 17.46
C THR A 337 2.42 -18.95 18.36
N LEU A 338 3.27 -18.62 19.33
CA LEU A 338 3.06 -17.45 20.20
C LEU A 338 3.08 -16.15 19.39
N ALA A 339 4.02 -16.01 18.47
CA ALA A 339 4.12 -14.84 17.60
C ALA A 339 2.86 -14.68 16.70
N THR A 340 2.33 -15.79 16.16
CA THR A 340 1.10 -15.78 15.37
C THR A 340 -0.12 -15.39 16.22
N ALA A 341 -0.27 -15.98 17.40
CA ALA A 341 -1.34 -15.62 18.33
C ALA A 341 -1.24 -14.15 18.77
N HIS A 342 -0.02 -13.69 19.10
CA HIS A 342 0.24 -12.30 19.45
C HIS A 342 -0.11 -11.34 18.31
N LEU A 343 0.28 -11.67 17.07
CA LEU A 343 -0.09 -10.91 15.88
C LEU A 343 -1.62 -10.76 15.78
N CYS A 344 -2.37 -11.85 15.86
CA CYS A 344 -3.82 -11.83 15.74
C CYS A 344 -4.50 -11.02 16.85
N LEU A 345 -4.14 -11.27 18.11
CA LEU A 345 -4.73 -10.57 19.25
C LEU A 345 -4.39 -9.07 19.22
N HIS A 346 -3.13 -8.74 18.95
CA HIS A 346 -2.69 -7.36 18.86
C HIS A 346 -3.34 -6.61 17.70
N ALA A 347 -3.47 -7.23 16.55
CA ALA A 347 -4.12 -6.64 15.38
C ALA A 347 -5.58 -6.26 15.70
N ALA A 348 -6.36 -7.18 16.28
CA ALA A 348 -7.73 -6.92 16.68
C ALA A 348 -7.83 -5.79 17.72
N TRP A 349 -7.03 -5.88 18.78
CA TRP A 349 -7.02 -4.92 19.87
C TRP A 349 -6.61 -3.52 19.41
N ARG A 350 -5.57 -3.42 18.58
CA ARG A 350 -5.07 -2.15 18.09
C ARG A 350 -6.02 -1.48 17.11
N THR A 351 -6.69 -2.25 16.26
CA THR A 351 -7.74 -1.72 15.39
C THR A 351 -8.84 -1.05 16.21
N TRP A 352 -9.33 -1.74 17.24
CA TRP A 352 -10.35 -1.20 18.14
C TRP A 352 -9.87 0.09 18.83
N GLN A 353 -8.64 0.14 19.35
CA GLN A 353 -8.09 1.32 20.01
C GLN A 353 -7.98 2.53 19.06
N PHE A 354 -7.55 2.32 17.79
CA PHE A 354 -7.49 3.42 16.83
C PHE A 354 -8.86 3.93 16.42
N LEU A 355 -9.85 3.05 16.26
CA LEU A 355 -11.22 3.46 15.95
C LEU A 355 -11.87 4.22 17.10
N LEU A 356 -11.51 3.95 18.36
CA LEU A 356 -11.96 4.68 19.54
C LEU A 356 -11.13 5.93 19.85
N ALA A 357 -9.93 6.07 19.26
CA ALA A 357 -9.06 7.20 19.55
C ALA A 357 -9.75 8.52 19.22
N PRO A 358 -9.93 9.42 20.21
CA PRO A 358 -10.67 10.66 20.02
C PRO A 358 -9.99 11.57 19.00
N SER A 359 -10.77 12.43 18.34
CA SER A 359 -10.21 13.52 17.56
C SER A 359 -9.48 14.52 18.48
N TRP A 360 -8.50 15.23 17.96
CA TRP A 360 -7.70 16.24 18.69
C TRP A 360 -8.53 17.19 19.55
N LEU A 361 -9.70 17.57 19.08
CA LEU A 361 -10.60 18.55 19.72
C LEU A 361 -11.10 18.11 21.11
N THR A 362 -11.18 16.81 21.36
CA THR A 362 -11.65 16.29 22.66
C THR A 362 -10.50 16.07 23.65
N LEU A 363 -9.26 15.93 23.18
CA LEU A 363 -8.07 15.66 23.98
C LEU A 363 -7.46 16.89 24.65
N THR A 364 -7.80 18.09 24.20
CA THR A 364 -7.21 19.33 24.73
C THR A 364 -7.68 19.72 26.14
N ARG A 365 -8.62 18.98 26.71
CA ARG A 365 -9.14 19.24 28.06
C ARG A 365 -8.35 18.57 29.18
N GLU A 366 -7.56 17.55 28.88
CA GLU A 366 -6.75 16.85 29.87
C GLU A 366 -5.26 17.11 29.66
N ARG A 367 -4.53 17.30 30.77
CA ARG A 367 -3.06 17.44 30.68
C ARG A 367 -2.48 16.10 30.27
N PRO A 368 -1.55 16.07 29.31
CA PRO A 368 -0.87 14.83 28.94
C PRO A 368 -0.16 14.24 30.17
N PRO A 369 -0.07 12.90 30.29
CA PRO A 369 0.62 12.26 31.41
C PRO A 369 2.08 12.71 31.44
N ALA A 370 2.56 13.06 32.63
CA ALA A 370 3.96 13.43 32.82
C ALA A 370 4.87 12.22 32.60
N PRO A 371 6.04 12.38 31.97
CA PRO A 371 7.00 11.29 31.82
C PRO A 371 7.46 10.77 33.22
N PRO A 372 7.85 9.48 33.31
CA PRO A 372 8.35 8.91 34.53
C PRO A 372 9.52 9.70 35.11
N ARG A 373 9.58 9.87 36.44
CA ARG A 373 10.61 10.69 37.13
C ARG A 373 12.03 10.30 36.74
N TRP A 374 12.33 9.00 36.64
CA TRP A 374 13.65 8.49 36.25
C TRP A 374 14.08 8.93 34.85
N LEU A 375 13.13 9.01 33.89
CA LEU A 375 13.38 9.46 32.54
C LEU A 375 13.54 11.00 32.50
N ALA A 376 12.65 11.71 33.17
CA ALA A 376 12.70 13.17 33.26
C ALA A 376 13.97 13.68 33.96
N ALA A 377 14.52 12.94 34.90
CA ALA A 377 15.78 13.26 35.62
C ALA A 377 17.00 13.11 34.70
N ASN A 378 16.98 12.21 33.72
CA ASN A 378 18.07 12.03 32.76
C ASN A 378 17.81 12.89 31.51
N ARG A 379 18.30 14.14 31.51
CA ARG A 379 18.07 15.12 30.44
C ARG A 379 18.48 14.62 29.06
N TRP A 380 19.58 13.86 28.97
CA TRP A 380 20.05 13.33 27.70
C TRP A 380 19.08 12.26 27.16
N LEU A 381 18.72 11.28 28.00
CA LEU A 381 17.82 10.20 27.57
C LEU A 381 16.42 10.73 27.26
N TYR A 382 15.92 11.68 28.05
CA TYR A 382 14.65 12.35 27.79
C TYR A 382 14.67 13.11 26.45
N GLY A 383 15.74 13.88 26.21
CA GLY A 383 15.92 14.60 24.94
C GLY A 383 16.06 13.66 23.75
N ALA A 384 16.82 12.56 23.89
CA ALA A 384 16.96 11.56 22.87
C ALA A 384 15.60 10.88 22.52
N ALA A 385 14.81 10.51 23.54
CA ALA A 385 13.48 9.93 23.36
C ALA A 385 12.51 10.89 22.67
N LEU A 386 12.51 12.19 23.04
CA LEU A 386 11.74 13.24 22.36
C LEU A 386 12.16 13.41 20.91
N GLN A 387 13.46 13.39 20.62
CA GLN A 387 14.01 13.48 19.28
C GLN A 387 14.02 12.15 18.52
N ARG A 388 13.36 11.11 19.09
CA ARG A 388 13.28 9.78 18.47
C ARG A 388 14.66 9.22 18.13
N PHE A 389 15.65 9.48 19.00
CA PHE A 389 17.06 9.10 18.81
C PHE A 389 17.63 9.53 17.44
N TRP A 390 17.14 10.65 16.90
CA TRP A 390 17.53 11.24 15.61
C TRP A 390 17.37 10.32 14.38
N PHE A 391 16.67 9.19 14.48
CA PHE A 391 16.41 8.32 13.32
C PHE A 391 15.61 9.03 12.22
N ASP A 392 14.78 10.03 12.55
CA ASP A 392 14.06 10.85 11.57
C ASP A 392 15.04 11.61 10.66
N GLN A 393 16.11 12.19 11.24
CA GLN A 393 17.14 12.90 10.50
C GLN A 393 17.96 11.96 9.63
N LEU A 394 18.28 10.77 10.17
CA LEU A 394 18.99 9.73 9.42
C LEU A 394 18.16 9.28 8.19
N GLY A 395 16.88 9.00 8.38
CA GLY A 395 15.98 8.62 7.28
C GLY A 395 15.80 9.74 6.24
N LEU A 396 15.72 11.00 6.68
CA LEU A 396 15.70 12.14 5.76
C LEU A 396 16.99 12.23 4.94
N ALA A 397 18.16 12.16 5.58
CA ALA A 397 19.46 12.32 4.93
C ALA A 397 19.79 11.16 3.98
N LEU A 398 19.47 9.92 4.36
CA LEU A 398 19.84 8.73 3.59
C LEU A 398 18.83 8.34 2.49
N LEU A 399 17.54 8.66 2.66
CA LEU A 399 16.49 8.20 1.76
C LEU A 399 15.76 9.37 1.08
N ALA A 400 15.19 10.30 1.84
CA ALA A 400 14.30 11.30 1.27
C ALA A 400 15.05 12.40 0.48
N GLU A 401 16.15 12.93 0.99
CA GLU A 401 16.90 13.98 0.31
C GLU A 401 17.59 13.51 -0.98
N PRO A 402 18.25 12.34 -1.03
CA PRO A 402 18.76 11.79 -2.29
C PRO A 402 17.66 11.61 -3.33
N THR A 403 16.50 11.07 -2.94
CA THR A 403 15.36 10.90 -3.85
C THR A 403 14.85 12.23 -4.38
N ARG A 404 14.74 13.25 -3.52
CA ARG A 404 14.38 14.61 -3.93
C ARG A 404 15.44 15.24 -4.86
N ALA A 405 16.72 14.97 -4.61
CA ALA A 405 17.80 15.43 -5.48
C ALA A 405 17.66 14.83 -6.88
N ILE A 406 17.52 13.51 -6.99
CA ILE A 406 17.28 12.82 -8.26
C ILE A 406 16.03 13.37 -8.97
N ALA A 407 14.93 13.59 -8.25
CA ALA A 407 13.71 14.16 -8.81
C ALA A 407 13.93 15.59 -9.37
N ARG A 408 14.76 16.41 -8.70
CA ARG A 408 15.15 17.74 -9.21
C ARG A 408 15.99 17.63 -10.49
N ASP A 409 16.95 16.69 -10.52
CA ASP A 409 17.81 16.47 -11.68
C ASP A 409 17.02 15.98 -12.89
N VAL A 410 16.10 15.02 -12.69
CA VAL A 410 15.19 14.54 -13.75
C VAL A 410 14.31 15.68 -14.26
N ARG A 411 13.75 16.51 -13.36
CA ARG A 411 12.98 17.70 -13.78
C ARG A 411 13.82 18.72 -14.56
N ALA A 412 15.07 18.93 -14.14
CA ALA A 412 15.99 19.81 -14.86
C ALA A 412 16.32 19.24 -16.24
N LEU A 413 16.51 17.93 -16.37
CA LEU A 413 16.70 17.25 -17.62
C LEU A 413 15.48 17.40 -18.54
N GLU A 414 14.27 17.15 -18.01
CA GLU A 414 12.99 17.33 -18.70
C GLU A 414 12.89 18.78 -19.25
N ALA A 415 13.04 19.79 -18.38
CA ALA A 415 12.91 21.19 -18.76
C ALA A 415 13.99 21.66 -19.74
N ASN A 416 15.21 21.14 -19.65
CA ASN A 416 16.32 21.58 -20.49
C ASN A 416 16.43 20.86 -21.83
N PHE A 417 16.01 19.60 -21.90
CA PHE A 417 16.15 18.78 -23.09
C PHE A 417 14.78 18.49 -23.75
N ILE A 418 13.82 17.96 -23.01
CA ILE A 418 12.56 17.50 -23.56
C ILE A 418 11.68 18.69 -23.91
N ASP A 419 11.42 19.60 -22.96
CA ASP A 419 10.56 20.77 -23.21
C ASP A 419 11.13 21.65 -24.33
N ARG A 420 12.47 21.82 -24.39
CA ARG A 420 13.12 22.52 -25.50
C ARG A 420 13.01 21.77 -26.83
N ALA A 421 13.15 20.44 -26.83
CA ALA A 421 13.06 19.64 -28.05
C ALA A 421 11.66 19.66 -28.64
N ILE A 422 10.61 19.67 -27.81
CA ILE A 422 9.21 19.83 -28.25
C ILE A 422 8.80 21.30 -28.43
N GLY A 423 9.63 22.27 -28.00
CA GLY A 423 9.38 23.70 -28.16
C GLY A 423 8.39 24.27 -27.14
N GLU A 424 8.22 23.61 -25.98
CA GLU A 424 7.47 24.20 -24.88
C GLU A 424 8.26 25.34 -24.20
N PRO A 425 7.63 26.51 -23.92
CA PRO A 425 8.29 27.55 -23.15
C PRO A 425 8.52 27.06 -21.72
N GLY A 426 9.78 27.08 -21.28
CA GLY A 426 10.14 26.62 -19.92
C GLY A 426 9.23 27.24 -18.86
N ARG A 427 8.75 26.41 -17.93
CA ARG A 427 7.76 26.69 -16.86
C ARG A 427 8.10 27.84 -15.90
N GLY A 428 9.06 28.68 -16.23
CA GLY A 428 9.48 29.86 -15.44
C GLY A 428 8.96 31.21 -15.91
N ARG A 429 8.17 31.26 -16.98
CA ARG A 429 7.55 32.54 -17.43
C ARG A 429 6.06 32.53 -17.12
N PRO A 430 5.51 33.63 -16.55
CA PRO A 430 4.07 33.75 -16.35
C PRO A 430 3.36 33.54 -17.68
N VAL A 431 2.46 32.58 -17.74
CA VAL A 431 1.59 32.36 -18.90
C VAL A 431 0.60 33.51 -18.92
N ASP A 432 0.71 34.36 -19.93
CA ASP A 432 -0.25 35.43 -20.20
C ASP A 432 -1.61 34.76 -20.58
N PRO A 433 -2.68 34.92 -19.78
CA PRO A 433 -3.95 34.23 -20.04
C PRO A 433 -4.63 34.59 -21.37
N GLY A 434 -4.11 35.57 -22.09
CA GLY A 434 -4.61 36.02 -23.41
C GLY A 434 -3.94 35.37 -24.63
N ARG A 435 -2.90 34.54 -24.43
CA ARG A 435 -2.23 33.83 -25.54
C ARG A 435 -2.51 32.33 -25.45
N SER A 436 -3.67 31.93 -25.92
CA SER A 436 -3.96 30.55 -26.29
C SER A 436 -3.11 30.14 -27.49
N LEU A 437 -2.51 28.96 -27.39
CA LEU A 437 -1.64 28.26 -28.35
C LEU A 437 -0.16 28.50 -28.09
N VAL A 438 0.39 27.66 -27.25
CA VAL A 438 1.83 27.42 -27.15
C VAL A 438 2.32 26.94 -28.51
N ARG A 439 3.03 27.78 -29.26
CA ARG A 439 3.74 27.39 -30.48
C ARG A 439 4.94 26.55 -30.05
N ALA A 440 4.89 25.27 -30.29
CA ALA A 440 6.03 24.40 -30.18
C ALA A 440 6.99 24.70 -31.36
N ASP A 441 8.06 25.44 -31.06
CA ASP A 441 8.99 25.96 -32.10
C ASP A 441 10.12 24.95 -32.43
N GLY A 442 10.25 23.83 -31.69
CA GLY A 442 11.19 22.75 -31.98
C GLY A 442 10.74 21.87 -33.15
N LEU A 443 11.69 21.16 -33.78
CA LEU A 443 11.41 20.31 -34.96
C LEU A 443 10.33 19.24 -34.64
N PRO A 444 10.34 18.53 -33.49
CA PRO A 444 9.25 17.61 -33.13
C PRO A 444 7.91 18.33 -32.91
N GLY A 445 7.92 19.53 -32.32
CA GLY A 445 6.72 20.33 -32.12
C GLY A 445 6.10 20.83 -33.44
N ARG A 446 6.93 21.19 -34.42
CA ARG A 446 6.45 21.54 -35.78
C ARG A 446 5.86 20.35 -36.50
N LEU A 447 6.43 19.15 -36.34
CA LEU A 447 5.88 17.91 -36.90
C LEU A 447 4.53 17.55 -36.26
N LEU A 448 4.42 17.68 -34.93
CA LEU A 448 3.17 17.49 -34.21
C LEU A 448 2.11 18.52 -34.61
N ALA A 449 2.48 19.79 -34.73
CA ALA A 449 1.59 20.84 -35.18
C ALA A 449 1.13 20.63 -36.67
N ALA A 450 2.02 20.15 -37.53
CA ALA A 450 1.68 19.78 -38.91
C ALA A 450 0.75 18.56 -38.95
N ALA A 451 0.99 17.54 -38.12
CA ALA A 451 0.11 16.37 -38.00
C ALA A 451 -1.27 16.76 -37.46
N ALA A 452 -1.31 17.60 -36.41
CA ALA A 452 -2.56 18.15 -35.85
C ALA A 452 -3.32 18.98 -36.91
N GLY A 453 -2.61 19.80 -37.69
CA GLY A 453 -3.20 20.56 -38.81
C GLY A 453 -3.72 19.69 -39.94
N LEU A 454 -3.07 18.56 -40.23
CA LEU A 454 -3.55 17.55 -41.18
C LEU A 454 -4.80 16.83 -40.64
N LEU A 455 -4.80 16.42 -39.39
CA LEU A 455 -5.95 15.82 -38.73
C LEU A 455 -7.14 16.78 -38.68
N GLN A 456 -6.91 18.03 -38.35
CA GLN A 456 -7.94 19.07 -38.33
C GLN A 456 -8.52 19.38 -39.74
N ARG A 457 -7.68 19.33 -40.81
CA ARG A 457 -8.16 19.43 -42.19
C ARG A 457 -8.94 18.18 -42.62
N PHE A 458 -8.54 17.00 -42.19
CA PHE A 458 -9.24 15.74 -42.39
C PHE A 458 -10.60 15.75 -41.68
N GLU A 459 -10.62 16.17 -40.42
CA GLU A 459 -11.82 16.34 -39.61
C GLU A 459 -12.79 17.33 -40.25
N ASN A 460 -12.31 18.53 -40.65
CA ASN A 460 -13.12 19.57 -41.25
C ASN A 460 -13.63 19.21 -42.67
N ARG A 461 -12.87 18.44 -43.46
CA ARG A 461 -13.25 18.08 -44.84
C ARG A 461 -14.05 16.79 -44.95
N LEU A 462 -13.81 15.79 -44.12
CA LEU A 462 -14.41 14.46 -44.22
C LEU A 462 -15.48 14.16 -43.18
N LEU A 463 -15.30 14.61 -41.94
CA LEU A 463 -16.21 14.28 -40.83
C LEU A 463 -17.27 15.36 -40.59
N LEU A 464 -16.96 16.63 -40.79
CA LEU A 464 -17.85 17.76 -40.49
C LEU A 464 -18.66 18.30 -41.66
N ARG A 465 -18.69 17.61 -42.82
CA ARG A 465 -19.45 18.03 -44.01
C ARG A 465 -20.97 17.84 -43.92
N GLY A 466 -21.53 17.76 -42.71
CA GLY A 466 -22.96 17.69 -42.45
C GLY A 466 -23.35 18.30 -41.12
N ARG A 467 -23.80 19.55 -41.11
CA ARG A 467 -24.38 20.15 -39.89
C ARG A 467 -25.54 19.29 -39.38
N GLY A 468 -25.39 18.66 -38.21
CA GLY A 468 -26.46 17.97 -37.48
C GLY A 468 -26.49 16.45 -37.59
N GLY A 469 -25.47 15.79 -38.15
CA GLY A 469 -25.39 14.33 -38.27
C GLY A 469 -25.04 13.61 -36.97
N ILE A 470 -25.34 12.30 -36.89
CA ILE A 470 -25.01 11.40 -35.76
C ILE A 470 -23.52 11.44 -35.43
N GLY A 471 -22.64 11.60 -36.46
CA GLY A 471 -21.21 11.73 -36.27
C GLY A 471 -20.77 12.98 -35.47
N GLU A 472 -21.45 14.12 -35.69
CA GLU A 472 -21.16 15.36 -34.95
C GLU A 472 -21.60 15.29 -33.50
N ARG A 473 -22.67 14.54 -33.17
CA ARG A 473 -23.09 14.27 -31.77
C ARG A 473 -22.10 13.34 -31.07
N LEU A 474 -21.70 12.25 -31.74
CA LEU A 474 -20.72 11.31 -31.21
C LEU A 474 -19.35 11.96 -31.00
N LEU A 475 -18.91 12.84 -31.91
CA LEU A 475 -17.66 13.59 -31.78
C LEU A 475 -17.74 14.66 -30.66
N ARG A 476 -18.89 15.32 -30.50
CA ARG A 476 -19.09 16.26 -29.37
C ARG A 476 -19.12 15.54 -28.02
N GLU A 477 -19.78 14.39 -27.94
CA GLU A 477 -19.76 13.55 -26.72
C GLU A 477 -18.36 13.03 -26.49
N ALA A 478 -17.67 12.47 -27.47
CA ALA A 478 -16.30 12.02 -27.35
C ALA A 478 -15.33 13.17 -26.97
N GLY A 479 -15.49 14.35 -27.59
CA GLY A 479 -14.71 15.54 -27.23
C GLY A 479 -15.03 16.11 -25.85
N HIS A 480 -16.25 15.93 -25.36
CA HIS A 480 -16.62 16.23 -23.98
C HIS A 480 -15.94 15.23 -23.01
N TRP A 481 -16.00 13.95 -23.33
CA TRP A 481 -15.35 12.91 -22.52
C TRP A 481 -13.83 13.05 -22.51
N LEU A 482 -13.20 13.40 -23.65
CA LEU A 482 -11.77 13.66 -23.72
C LEU A 482 -11.36 14.89 -22.89
N ARG A 483 -12.14 15.96 -22.87
CA ARG A 483 -11.90 17.12 -21.99
C ARG A 483 -12.08 16.77 -20.52
N VAL A 484 -13.12 16.02 -20.18
CA VAL A 484 -13.31 15.53 -18.81
C VAL A 484 -12.16 14.64 -18.39
N LEU A 485 -11.64 13.80 -19.30
CA LEU A 485 -10.47 12.96 -19.07
C LEU A 485 -9.19 13.79 -18.90
N GLU A 486 -9.01 14.81 -19.73
CA GLU A 486 -7.89 15.76 -19.67
C GLU A 486 -7.90 16.56 -18.38
N GLU A 487 -9.04 17.15 -18.00
CA GLU A 487 -9.24 17.85 -16.73
C GLU A 487 -9.06 16.91 -15.52
N LEU A 488 -9.43 15.63 -15.66
CA LEU A 488 -9.20 14.61 -14.63
C LEU A 488 -7.71 14.21 -14.55
N LEU A 489 -7.03 14.05 -15.67
CA LEU A 489 -5.61 13.69 -15.72
C LEU A 489 -4.71 14.84 -15.28
N GLU A 490 -5.10 16.10 -15.48
CA GLU A 490 -4.40 17.28 -14.96
C GLU A 490 -4.45 17.36 -13.43
N GLN A 491 -5.42 16.70 -12.79
CA GLN A 491 -5.44 16.61 -11.33
C GLN A 491 -4.53 15.48 -10.84
N PRO A 492 -3.51 15.76 -10.02
CA PRO A 492 -2.53 14.76 -9.56
C PRO A 492 -3.15 13.48 -8.97
N ARG A 493 -4.36 13.59 -8.42
CA ARG A 493 -5.14 12.48 -7.85
C ARG A 493 -5.60 11.45 -8.90
N TYR A 494 -5.89 11.88 -10.12
CA TYR A 494 -6.36 10.98 -11.20
C TYR A 494 -5.21 10.46 -12.05
N LEU A 495 -4.16 11.26 -12.22
CA LEU A 495 -2.91 10.80 -12.83
C LEU A 495 -2.32 9.63 -12.03
N MET A 496 -2.33 9.71 -10.69
CA MET A 496 -1.88 8.61 -9.84
C MET A 496 -2.80 7.37 -9.94
N MET A 497 -4.11 7.57 -10.13
CA MET A 497 -5.05 6.47 -10.32
C MET A 497 -4.85 5.79 -11.70
N ALA A 498 -4.59 6.56 -12.75
CA ALA A 498 -4.25 6.05 -14.07
C ALA A 498 -2.92 5.27 -14.04
N VAL A 499 -1.90 5.78 -13.36
CA VAL A 499 -0.62 5.10 -13.14
C VAL A 499 -0.84 3.79 -12.35
N MET A 500 -1.71 3.78 -11.33
CA MET A 500 -2.03 2.54 -10.58
C MET A 500 -2.74 1.50 -11.45
N VAL A 501 -3.72 1.92 -12.24
CA VAL A 501 -4.43 1.02 -13.17
C VAL A 501 -3.46 0.49 -14.22
N THR A 502 -2.58 1.34 -14.74
CA THR A 502 -1.53 0.93 -15.69
C THR A 502 -0.54 -0.04 -15.04
N PHE A 503 -0.16 0.19 -13.78
CA PHE A 503 0.72 -0.73 -13.02
C PHE A 503 0.05 -2.08 -12.77
N VAL A 504 -1.25 -2.09 -12.49
CA VAL A 504 -2.06 -3.32 -12.29
C VAL A 504 -2.30 -4.07 -13.61
N VAL A 505 -2.30 -3.36 -14.75
CA VAL A 505 -2.54 -3.96 -16.08
C VAL A 505 -1.24 -4.40 -16.75
N ILE A 506 -0.10 -3.75 -16.46
CA ILE A 506 1.21 -4.06 -17.08
C ILE A 506 2.03 -5.05 -16.23
N LEU A 507 1.77 -5.17 -14.93
CA LEU A 507 2.31 -6.20 -14.04
C LEU A 507 1.37 -7.40 -13.95
#